data_4884444d0bb71bc6b5980798c9a28ca5
#
_entry.id   4884444d0bb71bc6b5980798c9a28ca5
#
_cell.length_a   1.000
_cell.length_b   1.000
_cell.length_c   1.000
_cell.angle_alpha   90.00
_cell.angle_beta   90.00
_cell.angle_gamma   90.00
#
_symmetry.space_group_name_H-M   'P 1'
#
loop_
_entity.id
_entity.type
_entity.pdbx_description
1 polymer ?
#
loop_
_entity_poly.entity_id
_entity_poly.type
_entity_poly.pdbx_seq_one_letter_code
_entity_poly.pdbx_strand_id
1 'polypeptide(L)'
;MPNDEAQSQPLAQEAAQPVPVRKRPKPGERRVQILQTLASMLQQPGLERITTAALASRLSVSEAALYRHFASKAQMFEGLIEFIEQTVFTLVNQITQAEPGPLESGAEQGAYQAQRVVAMVIHFAEKNPGMTRVMVGDALVHENERLQQRMNQFFDKLEASLRQCLRGPVMQANSATPTLDAQVKASALTAFLLGRLQRFARSGYKRMPSEHLEVSLALWLN
;
A
#
# COMPACT_ATOMS: atom_id res chain seq x y z
N MET A 1 53.61 6.64 68.40
CA MET A 1 53.91 6.63 66.99
C MET A 1 53.21 5.44 66.37
N PRO A 2 52.04 5.55 65.73
CA PRO A 2 51.59 4.58 64.72
C PRO A 2 51.57 5.17 63.36
N ASN A 3 52.08 4.40 62.43
CA ASN A 3 52.06 4.63 60.95
C ASN A 3 50.67 4.66 60.40
N ASP A 4 50.38 5.66 59.60
CA ASP A 4 49.18 5.79 58.82
C ASP A 4 49.51 5.39 57.35
N GLU A 5 49.22 4.14 57.00
CA GLU A 5 49.32 3.65 55.62
C GLU A 5 48.03 3.95 54.88
N ALA A 6 48.05 4.99 54.06
CA ALA A 6 47.00 5.32 53.12
C ALA A 6 46.96 4.29 52.00
N GLN A 7 45.96 3.41 52.02
CA GLN A 7 45.67 2.49 50.92
C GLN A 7 45.01 3.24 49.77
N SER A 8 45.77 3.47 48.69
CA SER A 8 45.27 3.95 47.41
C SER A 8 44.53 2.83 46.69
N GLN A 9 43.21 2.93 46.59
CA GLN A 9 42.41 2.06 45.74
C GLN A 9 42.57 2.47 44.27
N PRO A 10 42.79 1.52 43.32
CA PRO A 10 42.80 1.84 41.90
C PRO A 10 41.37 2.06 41.38
N LEU A 11 41.13 3.21 40.75
CA LEU A 11 39.93 3.52 40.03
C LEU A 11 39.67 2.47 38.90
N ALA A 12 38.62 1.69 39.03
CA ALA A 12 38.16 0.76 38.01
C ALA A 12 37.84 1.55 36.73
N GLN A 13 38.62 1.33 35.70
CA GLN A 13 38.31 1.79 34.34
C GLN A 13 37.05 1.09 33.87
N GLU A 14 35.96 1.86 33.78
CA GLU A 14 34.70 1.44 33.20
C GLU A 14 34.95 1.17 31.69
N ALA A 15 34.95 -0.13 31.35
CA ALA A 15 35.16 -0.59 29.97
C ALA A 15 34.00 -0.08 29.09
N ALA A 16 34.29 0.87 28.23
CA ALA A 16 33.37 1.37 27.22
C ALA A 16 32.82 0.21 26.36
N GLN A 17 31.53 -0.07 26.49
CA GLN A 17 30.85 -1.07 25.67
C GLN A 17 31.00 -0.71 24.19
N PRO A 18 31.33 -1.67 23.29
CA PRO A 18 31.50 -1.39 21.88
C PRO A 18 30.15 -0.95 21.27
N VAL A 19 30.11 0.27 20.76
CA VAL A 19 28.95 0.79 19.99
C VAL A 19 28.69 -0.15 18.81
N PRO A 20 27.46 -0.69 18.65
CA PRO A 20 27.18 -1.63 17.56
C PRO A 20 27.44 -0.95 16.22
N VAL A 21 28.44 -1.45 15.49
CA VAL A 21 28.76 -1.02 14.13
C VAL A 21 27.56 -1.32 13.23
N ARG A 22 26.81 -0.28 12.84
CA ARG A 22 25.69 -0.40 11.89
C ARG A 22 26.25 -0.95 10.56
N LYS A 23 25.94 -2.22 10.26
CA LYS A 23 26.29 -2.84 8.96
C LYS A 23 25.75 -1.98 7.83
N ARG A 24 26.61 -1.69 6.86
CA ARG A 24 26.24 -0.94 5.65
C ARG A 24 25.17 -1.74 4.89
N PRO A 25 24.00 -1.15 4.56
CA PRO A 25 22.95 -1.85 3.84
C PRO A 25 23.45 -2.38 2.49
N LYS A 26 22.96 -3.54 2.06
CA LYS A 26 23.27 -4.09 0.74
C LYS A 26 22.74 -3.16 -0.38
N PRO A 27 23.31 -3.23 -1.61
CA PRO A 27 22.75 -2.49 -2.75
C PRO A 27 21.26 -2.74 -2.91
N GLY A 28 20.45 -1.69 -3.03
CA GLY A 28 18.98 -1.77 -3.12
C GLY A 28 18.23 -1.73 -1.79
N GLU A 29 18.76 -2.26 -0.70
CA GLU A 29 18.09 -2.27 0.62
C GLU A 29 17.76 -0.85 1.12
N ARG A 30 18.63 0.11 0.85
CA ARG A 30 18.40 1.50 1.27
C ARG A 30 17.21 2.13 0.56
N ARG A 31 17.04 1.83 -0.74
CA ARG A 31 15.88 2.31 -1.51
C ARG A 31 14.57 1.79 -0.92
N VAL A 32 14.52 0.50 -0.61
CA VAL A 32 13.37 -0.14 0.05
C VAL A 32 13.12 0.48 1.43
N GLN A 33 14.16 0.67 2.22
CA GLN A 33 14.05 1.29 3.56
C GLN A 33 13.50 2.72 3.50
N ILE A 34 13.90 3.53 2.50
CA ILE A 34 13.37 4.88 2.29
C ILE A 34 11.87 4.81 2.01
N LEU A 35 11.43 3.93 1.11
CA LEU A 35 10.01 3.76 0.76
C LEU A 35 9.18 3.25 1.94
N GLN A 36 9.68 2.29 2.70
CA GLN A 36 9.01 1.78 3.90
C GLN A 36 8.86 2.87 4.97
N THR A 37 9.90 3.69 5.17
CA THR A 37 9.84 4.80 6.12
C THR A 37 8.86 5.87 5.66
N LEU A 38 8.83 6.19 4.37
CA LEU A 38 7.86 7.11 3.77
C LEU A 38 6.42 6.59 4.00
N ALA A 39 6.14 5.32 3.70
CA ALA A 39 4.85 4.70 3.94
C ALA A 39 4.44 4.74 5.43
N SER A 40 5.38 4.45 6.35
CA SER A 40 5.16 4.53 7.80
C SER A 40 4.86 5.95 8.27
N MET A 41 5.51 6.97 7.69
CA MET A 41 5.22 8.37 8.01
C MET A 41 3.84 8.79 7.50
N LEU A 42 3.44 8.34 6.32
CA LEU A 42 2.12 8.58 5.75
C LEU A 42 0.99 7.95 6.58
N GLN A 43 1.28 6.90 7.34
CA GLN A 43 0.30 6.27 8.23
C GLN A 43 -0.05 7.14 9.44
N GLN A 44 0.79 8.12 9.82
CA GLN A 44 0.54 8.93 11.01
C GLN A 44 -0.60 9.93 10.74
N PRO A 45 -1.66 9.95 11.60
CA PRO A 45 -2.72 10.93 11.48
C PRO A 45 -2.19 12.36 11.68
N GLY A 46 -2.70 13.33 10.92
CA GLY A 46 -2.35 14.74 11.09
C GLY A 46 -1.07 15.21 10.40
N LEU A 47 -0.30 14.34 9.75
CA LEU A 47 0.77 14.78 8.87
C LEU A 47 0.21 15.19 7.51
N GLU A 48 -0.02 16.50 7.34
CA GLU A 48 -0.50 17.05 6.07
C GLU A 48 0.55 16.96 4.95
N ARG A 49 1.82 17.11 5.29
CA ARG A 49 2.91 17.10 4.31
C ARG A 49 4.18 16.45 4.87
N ILE A 50 4.69 15.44 4.20
CA ILE A 50 6.00 14.87 4.49
C ILE A 50 7.08 15.70 3.78
N THR A 51 8.09 16.15 4.53
CA THR A 51 9.28 16.81 3.98
C THR A 51 10.44 15.83 3.86
N THR A 52 11.37 16.09 2.93
CA THR A 52 12.60 15.29 2.81
C THR A 52 13.46 15.39 4.06
N ALA A 53 13.49 16.55 4.72
CA ALA A 53 14.18 16.73 6.00
C ALA A 53 13.62 15.81 7.09
N ALA A 54 12.29 15.73 7.25
CA ALA A 54 11.65 14.84 8.22
C ALA A 54 11.93 13.35 7.90
N LEU A 55 11.90 12.97 6.62
CA LEU A 55 12.22 11.61 6.19
C LEU A 55 13.70 11.26 6.46
N ALA A 56 14.62 12.17 6.16
CA ALA A 56 16.04 12.01 6.43
C ALA A 56 16.33 11.87 7.93
N SER A 57 15.71 12.71 8.75
CA SER A 57 15.80 12.66 10.22
C SER A 57 15.33 11.30 10.73
N ARG A 58 14.18 10.79 10.25
CA ARG A 58 13.63 9.49 10.67
C ARG A 58 14.53 8.32 10.30
N LEU A 59 15.27 8.43 9.21
CA LEU A 59 16.26 7.45 8.74
C LEU A 59 17.64 7.63 9.38
N SER A 60 17.85 8.70 10.16
CA SER A 60 19.15 9.10 10.72
C SER A 60 20.23 9.25 9.63
N VAL A 61 19.88 9.96 8.54
CA VAL A 61 20.76 10.27 7.42
C VAL A 61 20.63 11.75 7.04
N SER A 62 21.55 12.25 6.19
CA SER A 62 21.39 13.58 5.57
C SER A 62 20.39 13.52 4.40
N GLU A 63 19.75 14.67 4.07
CA GLU A 63 18.92 14.76 2.87
C GLU A 63 19.71 14.43 1.58
N ALA A 64 20.97 14.82 1.50
CA ALA A 64 21.86 14.46 0.41
C ALA A 64 22.02 12.94 0.23
N ALA A 65 21.92 12.17 1.33
CA ALA A 65 21.96 10.70 1.25
C ALA A 65 20.66 10.12 0.65
N LEU A 66 19.52 10.78 0.84
CA LEU A 66 18.26 10.39 0.18
C LEU A 66 18.35 10.61 -1.33
N TYR A 67 18.88 11.77 -1.74
CA TYR A 67 19.01 12.15 -3.14
C TYR A 67 20.02 11.32 -3.95
N ARG A 68 20.85 10.51 -3.29
CA ARG A 68 21.67 9.48 -3.97
C ARG A 68 20.83 8.29 -4.47
N HIS A 69 19.64 8.08 -3.88
CA HIS A 69 18.75 6.96 -4.20
C HIS A 69 17.54 7.39 -5.02
N PHE A 70 17.10 8.64 -4.89
CA PHE A 70 15.96 9.21 -5.59
C PHE A 70 16.29 10.65 -5.98
N ALA A 71 16.23 11.00 -7.25
CA ALA A 71 16.59 12.35 -7.72
C ALA A 71 15.66 13.46 -7.20
N SER A 72 14.46 13.09 -6.71
CA SER A 72 13.49 14.03 -6.14
C SER A 72 12.55 13.35 -5.15
N LYS A 73 11.83 14.16 -4.36
CA LYS A 73 10.72 13.68 -3.53
C LYS A 73 9.63 13.00 -4.38
N ALA A 74 9.32 13.56 -5.55
CA ALA A 74 8.36 12.97 -6.48
C ALA A 74 8.76 11.55 -6.89
N GLN A 75 10.06 11.29 -7.14
CA GLN A 75 10.54 9.94 -7.44
C GLN A 75 10.40 8.96 -6.26
N MET A 76 10.44 9.44 -5.02
CA MET A 76 10.15 8.59 -3.86
C MET A 76 8.68 8.15 -3.86
N PHE A 77 7.76 9.06 -4.16
CA PHE A 77 6.34 8.73 -4.33
C PHE A 77 6.09 7.83 -5.56
N GLU A 78 6.76 8.10 -6.68
CA GLU A 78 6.72 7.21 -7.87
C GLU A 78 7.14 5.79 -7.51
N GLY A 79 8.22 5.62 -6.73
CA GLY A 79 8.66 4.31 -6.25
C GLY A 79 7.65 3.63 -5.33
N LEU A 80 6.92 4.40 -4.51
CA LEU A 80 5.87 3.87 -3.64
C LEU A 80 4.64 3.44 -4.45
N ILE A 81 4.23 4.24 -5.45
CA ILE A 81 3.16 3.90 -6.38
C ILE A 81 3.52 2.65 -7.18
N GLU A 82 4.76 2.56 -7.69
CA GLU A 82 5.27 1.38 -8.39
C GLU A 82 5.16 0.11 -7.54
N PHE A 83 5.52 0.19 -6.26
CA PHE A 83 5.37 -0.92 -5.33
C PHE A 83 3.91 -1.33 -5.14
N ILE A 84 2.99 -0.36 -4.99
CA ILE A 84 1.54 -0.61 -4.91
C ILE A 84 1.06 -1.32 -6.18
N GLU A 85 1.39 -0.78 -7.36
CA GLU A 85 1.02 -1.34 -8.66
C GLU A 85 1.52 -2.78 -8.82
N GLN A 86 2.80 -3.02 -8.60
CA GLN A 86 3.41 -4.34 -8.74
C GLN A 86 2.77 -5.35 -7.79
N THR A 87 2.57 -4.98 -6.53
CA THR A 87 1.99 -5.88 -5.53
C THR A 87 0.54 -6.22 -5.89
N VAL A 88 -0.29 -5.21 -6.15
CA VAL A 88 -1.71 -5.41 -6.42
C VAL A 88 -1.91 -6.17 -7.72
N PHE A 89 -1.25 -5.80 -8.83
CA PHE A 89 -1.47 -6.48 -10.11
C PHE A 89 -0.85 -7.87 -10.18
N THR A 90 0.21 -8.16 -9.41
CA THR A 90 0.66 -9.54 -9.24
C THR A 90 -0.43 -10.40 -8.61
N LEU A 91 -1.08 -9.91 -7.55
CA LEU A 91 -2.18 -10.63 -6.89
C LEU A 91 -3.44 -10.71 -7.76
N VAL A 92 -3.78 -9.64 -8.49
CA VAL A 92 -4.88 -9.66 -9.47
C VAL A 92 -4.65 -10.75 -10.50
N ASN A 93 -3.45 -10.82 -11.09
CA ASN A 93 -3.12 -11.84 -12.08
C ASN A 93 -3.21 -13.26 -11.50
N GLN A 94 -2.74 -13.48 -10.27
CA GLN A 94 -2.87 -14.78 -9.60
C GLN A 94 -4.34 -15.19 -9.40
N ILE A 95 -5.21 -14.23 -9.03
CA ILE A 95 -6.64 -14.49 -8.83
C ILE A 95 -7.32 -14.79 -10.18
N THR A 96 -7.02 -14.03 -11.21
CA THR A 96 -7.70 -14.13 -12.52
C THR A 96 -7.19 -15.28 -13.37
N GLN A 97 -5.97 -15.77 -13.13
CA GLN A 97 -5.37 -16.91 -13.83
C GLN A 97 -5.54 -18.24 -13.07
N ALA A 98 -6.13 -18.21 -11.85
CA ALA A 98 -6.42 -19.43 -11.13
C ALA A 98 -7.44 -20.28 -11.92
N GLU A 99 -7.13 -21.57 -12.08
CA GLU A 99 -8.04 -22.51 -12.73
C GLU A 99 -9.35 -22.63 -11.93
N PRO A 100 -10.49 -22.79 -12.62
CA PRO A 100 -11.77 -23.00 -11.96
C PRO A 100 -11.74 -24.28 -11.13
N GLY A 101 -12.39 -24.24 -9.97
CA GLY A 101 -12.68 -25.45 -9.21
C GLY A 101 -13.57 -26.40 -10.03
N PRO A 102 -13.51 -27.71 -9.76
CA PRO A 102 -14.21 -28.73 -10.56
C PRO A 102 -15.76 -28.62 -10.55
N LEU A 103 -16.32 -27.72 -9.76
CA LEU A 103 -17.78 -27.49 -9.61
C LEU A 103 -18.21 -26.07 -10.03
N GLU A 104 -17.31 -25.21 -10.49
CA GLU A 104 -17.63 -23.82 -10.83
C GLU A 104 -17.95 -23.67 -12.33
N SER A 105 -19.12 -23.09 -12.65
CA SER A 105 -19.40 -22.62 -14.00
C SER A 105 -18.54 -21.40 -14.32
N GLY A 106 -18.22 -21.16 -15.61
CA GLY A 106 -17.39 -20.02 -16.00
C GLY A 106 -17.95 -18.67 -15.53
N ALA A 107 -19.29 -18.55 -15.31
CA ALA A 107 -19.90 -17.36 -14.76
C ALA A 107 -19.71 -17.20 -13.26
N GLU A 108 -19.92 -18.25 -12.50
CA GLU A 108 -19.70 -18.26 -11.06
C GLU A 108 -18.23 -17.95 -10.76
N GLN A 109 -17.32 -18.52 -11.54
CA GLN A 109 -15.89 -18.24 -11.45
C GLN A 109 -15.59 -16.75 -11.67
N GLY A 110 -16.14 -16.11 -12.71
CA GLY A 110 -15.88 -14.70 -12.99
C GLY A 110 -16.38 -13.76 -11.89
N ALA A 111 -17.59 -14.02 -11.35
CA ALA A 111 -18.14 -13.29 -10.20
C ALA A 111 -17.27 -13.49 -8.95
N TYR A 112 -16.85 -14.72 -8.68
CA TYR A 112 -15.96 -15.06 -7.57
C TYR A 112 -14.57 -14.40 -7.70
N GLN A 113 -13.99 -14.40 -8.90
CA GLN A 113 -12.74 -13.70 -9.16
C GLN A 113 -12.87 -12.19 -8.91
N ALA A 114 -13.93 -11.54 -9.40
CA ALA A 114 -14.19 -10.12 -9.15
C ALA A 114 -14.32 -9.82 -7.66
N GLN A 115 -15.06 -10.66 -6.91
CA GLN A 115 -15.17 -10.55 -5.46
C GLN A 115 -13.82 -10.64 -4.77
N ARG A 116 -13.00 -11.63 -5.14
CA ARG A 116 -11.64 -11.82 -4.58
C ARG A 116 -10.71 -10.67 -4.89
N VAL A 117 -10.77 -10.10 -6.09
CA VAL A 117 -9.98 -8.92 -6.47
C VAL A 117 -10.33 -7.73 -5.59
N VAL A 118 -11.61 -7.41 -5.40
CA VAL A 118 -12.04 -6.31 -4.53
C VAL A 118 -11.63 -6.56 -3.08
N ALA A 119 -11.88 -7.77 -2.55
CA ALA A 119 -11.50 -8.14 -1.18
C ALA A 119 -9.98 -8.05 -0.97
N MET A 120 -9.18 -8.49 -1.93
CA MET A 120 -7.71 -8.42 -1.89
C MET A 120 -7.22 -6.98 -1.80
N VAL A 121 -7.76 -6.05 -2.62
CA VAL A 121 -7.36 -4.63 -2.59
C VAL A 121 -7.77 -3.99 -1.26
N ILE A 122 -8.94 -4.30 -0.73
CA ILE A 122 -9.39 -3.84 0.59
C ILE A 122 -8.45 -4.32 1.70
N HIS A 123 -8.10 -5.60 1.74
CA HIS A 123 -7.19 -6.14 2.74
C HIS A 123 -5.76 -5.59 2.58
N PHE A 124 -5.31 -5.36 1.36
CA PHE A 124 -4.04 -4.67 1.11
C PHE A 124 -4.04 -3.26 1.72
N ALA A 125 -5.11 -2.51 1.51
CA ALA A 125 -5.28 -1.15 2.05
C ALA A 125 -5.31 -1.13 3.59
N GLU A 126 -6.00 -2.07 4.23
CA GLU A 126 -6.06 -2.20 5.69
C GLU A 126 -4.68 -2.48 6.29
N LYS A 127 -3.92 -3.36 5.64
CA LYS A 127 -2.55 -3.70 6.09
C LYS A 127 -1.54 -2.58 5.82
N ASN A 128 -1.87 -1.64 4.93
CA ASN A 128 -0.97 -0.60 4.48
C ASN A 128 -1.64 0.80 4.51
N PRO A 129 -2.03 1.32 5.70
CA PRO A 129 -2.79 2.57 5.80
C PRO A 129 -2.09 3.78 5.17
N GLY A 130 -0.76 3.86 5.27
CA GLY A 130 0.02 4.92 4.63
C GLY A 130 -0.03 4.85 3.09
N MET A 131 -0.01 3.64 2.52
CA MET A 131 -0.18 3.45 1.08
C MET A 131 -1.61 3.74 0.65
N THR A 132 -2.61 3.48 1.50
CA THR A 132 -4.00 3.83 1.23
C THR A 132 -4.17 5.34 1.03
N ARG A 133 -3.48 6.20 1.79
CA ARG A 133 -3.48 7.65 1.56
C ARG A 133 -2.91 8.05 0.20
N VAL A 134 -1.93 7.30 -0.31
CA VAL A 134 -1.43 7.48 -1.69
C VAL A 134 -2.51 7.05 -2.69
N MET A 135 -3.12 5.88 -2.49
CA MET A 135 -4.15 5.35 -3.39
C MET A 135 -5.36 6.28 -3.52
N VAL A 136 -5.84 6.86 -2.41
CA VAL A 136 -6.98 7.78 -2.44
C VAL A 136 -6.61 9.24 -2.79
N GLY A 137 -5.33 9.51 -3.04
CA GLY A 137 -4.82 10.82 -3.45
C GLY A 137 -4.55 11.81 -2.33
N ASP A 138 -4.98 11.55 -1.08
CA ASP A 138 -4.79 12.47 0.06
C ASP A 138 -3.32 12.85 0.28
N ALA A 139 -2.41 11.88 0.12
CA ALA A 139 -0.97 12.10 0.25
C ALA A 139 -0.35 12.83 -0.95
N LEU A 140 -1.08 12.98 -2.05
CA LEU A 140 -0.59 13.52 -3.31
C LEU A 140 -1.07 14.95 -3.60
N VAL A 141 -1.95 15.52 -2.76
CA VAL A 141 -2.59 16.83 -2.98
C VAL A 141 -1.59 17.97 -3.21
N HIS A 142 -0.43 17.92 -2.54
CA HIS A 142 0.61 18.94 -2.66
C HIS A 142 1.87 18.44 -3.39
N GLU A 143 1.74 17.32 -4.10
CA GLU A 143 2.82 16.70 -4.87
C GLU A 143 2.63 16.95 -6.38
N ASN A 144 3.50 16.38 -7.19
CA ASN A 144 3.43 16.52 -8.64
C ASN A 144 2.14 15.89 -9.19
N GLU A 145 1.40 16.61 -10.03
CA GLU A 145 0.13 16.18 -10.63
C GLU A 145 0.23 14.81 -11.36
N ARG A 146 1.38 14.50 -11.95
CA ARG A 146 1.62 13.20 -12.59
C ARG A 146 1.44 12.01 -11.66
N LEU A 147 1.68 12.18 -10.35
CA LEU A 147 1.47 11.13 -9.35
C LEU A 147 -0.01 10.81 -9.19
N GLN A 148 -0.85 11.85 -9.16
CA GLN A 148 -2.31 11.69 -9.12
C GLN A 148 -2.82 11.02 -10.41
N GLN A 149 -2.32 11.45 -11.58
CA GLN A 149 -2.68 10.83 -12.87
C GLN A 149 -2.28 9.35 -12.90
N ARG A 150 -1.11 8.98 -12.36
CA ARG A 150 -0.68 7.59 -12.28
C ARG A 150 -1.58 6.75 -11.37
N MET A 151 -2.06 7.31 -10.25
CA MET A 151 -3.03 6.62 -9.39
C MET A 151 -4.40 6.47 -10.07
N ASN A 152 -4.85 7.45 -10.84
CA ASN A 152 -6.06 7.30 -11.66
C ASN A 152 -5.92 6.13 -12.65
N GLN A 153 -4.79 6.04 -13.37
CA GLN A 153 -4.50 4.92 -14.28
C GLN A 153 -4.44 3.56 -13.55
N PHE A 154 -4.00 3.52 -12.30
CA PHE A 154 -4.05 2.31 -11.48
C PHE A 154 -5.50 1.82 -11.32
N PHE A 155 -6.43 2.70 -10.98
CA PHE A 155 -7.85 2.34 -10.84
C PHE A 155 -8.51 2.02 -12.18
N ASP A 156 -8.16 2.71 -13.27
CA ASP A 156 -8.62 2.38 -14.63
C ASP A 156 -8.21 0.94 -15.02
N LYS A 157 -6.97 0.55 -14.75
CA LYS A 157 -6.48 -0.83 -14.97
C LYS A 157 -7.20 -1.85 -14.09
N LEU A 158 -7.47 -1.50 -12.83
CA LEU A 158 -8.22 -2.37 -11.92
C LEU A 158 -9.65 -2.58 -12.40
N GLU A 159 -10.34 -1.49 -12.84
CA GLU A 159 -11.67 -1.55 -13.44
C GLU A 159 -11.68 -2.43 -14.69
N ALA A 160 -10.67 -2.30 -15.56
CA ALA A 160 -10.54 -3.15 -16.75
C ALA A 160 -10.40 -4.64 -16.38
N SER A 161 -9.66 -4.96 -15.30
CA SER A 161 -9.53 -6.33 -14.80
C SER A 161 -10.86 -6.86 -14.26
N LEU A 162 -11.59 -6.06 -13.47
CA LEU A 162 -12.91 -6.41 -12.97
C LEU A 162 -13.91 -6.62 -14.12
N ARG A 163 -13.91 -5.75 -15.12
CA ARG A 163 -14.75 -5.89 -16.33
C ARG A 163 -14.45 -7.20 -17.04
N GLN A 164 -13.19 -7.60 -17.16
CA GLN A 164 -12.83 -8.87 -17.78
C GLN A 164 -13.40 -10.07 -17.01
N CYS A 165 -13.31 -10.08 -15.68
CA CYS A 165 -13.92 -11.11 -14.84
C CYS A 165 -15.45 -11.19 -15.04
N LEU A 166 -16.13 -10.03 -15.18
CA LEU A 166 -17.59 -9.95 -15.21
C LEU A 166 -18.21 -10.23 -16.59
N ARG A 167 -17.43 -10.39 -17.65
CA ARG A 167 -17.97 -10.71 -19.00
C ARG A 167 -18.71 -12.04 -19.06
N GLY A 168 -18.14 -13.10 -18.48
CA GLY A 168 -18.76 -14.42 -18.45
C GLY A 168 -20.10 -14.43 -17.70
N PRO A 169 -20.16 -13.96 -16.45
CA PRO A 169 -21.40 -13.83 -15.68
C PRO A 169 -22.52 -13.12 -16.40
N VAL A 170 -22.24 -11.97 -16.98
CA VAL A 170 -23.25 -11.15 -17.68
C VAL A 170 -23.73 -11.80 -18.96
N MET A 171 -22.85 -12.50 -19.70
CA MET A 171 -23.26 -13.24 -20.91
C MET A 171 -24.19 -14.40 -20.58
N GLN A 172 -23.97 -15.12 -19.46
CA GLN A 172 -24.84 -16.23 -19.04
C GLN A 172 -26.20 -15.73 -18.52
N ALA A 173 -26.26 -14.52 -17.97
CA ALA A 173 -27.52 -13.91 -17.54
C ALA A 173 -28.44 -13.49 -18.71
N ASN A 174 -28.11 -13.82 -19.97
CA ASN A 174 -28.84 -13.46 -21.19
C ASN A 174 -29.18 -11.96 -21.28
N SER A 175 -28.25 -11.11 -20.82
CA SER A 175 -28.42 -9.67 -20.94
C SER A 175 -28.50 -9.23 -22.42
N ALA A 176 -29.36 -8.27 -22.72
CA ALA A 176 -29.44 -7.63 -24.03
C ALA A 176 -28.20 -6.77 -24.35
N THR A 177 -27.45 -6.35 -23.31
CA THR A 177 -26.30 -5.45 -23.42
C THR A 177 -25.09 -5.93 -22.59
N PRO A 178 -24.58 -7.17 -22.81
CA PRO A 178 -23.64 -7.81 -21.89
C PRO A 178 -22.32 -7.01 -21.73
N THR A 179 -21.86 -6.36 -22.80
CA THR A 179 -20.64 -5.54 -22.72
C THR A 179 -20.82 -4.29 -21.86
N LEU A 180 -21.98 -3.63 -21.98
CA LEU A 180 -22.32 -2.45 -21.20
C LEU A 180 -22.52 -2.83 -19.72
N ASP A 181 -23.24 -3.92 -19.47
CA ASP A 181 -23.52 -4.36 -18.10
C ASP A 181 -22.26 -4.74 -17.34
N ALA A 182 -21.32 -5.45 -18.00
CA ALA A 182 -20.01 -5.73 -17.43
C ALA A 182 -19.21 -4.45 -17.12
N GLN A 183 -19.31 -3.45 -18.01
CA GLN A 183 -18.68 -2.15 -17.79
C GLN A 183 -19.30 -1.41 -16.59
N VAL A 184 -20.63 -1.35 -16.53
CA VAL A 184 -21.37 -0.67 -15.45
C VAL A 184 -21.09 -1.34 -14.11
N LYS A 185 -21.14 -2.69 -14.03
CA LYS A 185 -20.82 -3.43 -12.81
C LYS A 185 -19.37 -3.19 -12.37
N ALA A 186 -18.38 -3.21 -13.27
CA ALA A 186 -16.98 -2.96 -12.96
C ALA A 186 -16.76 -1.54 -12.42
N SER A 187 -17.38 -0.54 -13.07
CA SER A 187 -17.31 0.86 -12.63
C SER A 187 -17.94 1.04 -11.23
N ALA A 188 -19.11 0.43 -11.00
CA ALA A 188 -19.76 0.47 -9.68
C ALA A 188 -18.90 -0.16 -8.58
N LEU A 189 -18.25 -1.31 -8.84
CA LEU A 189 -17.34 -1.95 -7.90
C LEU A 189 -16.10 -1.11 -7.63
N THR A 190 -15.55 -0.45 -8.65
CA THR A 190 -14.41 0.45 -8.50
C THR A 190 -14.78 1.68 -7.67
N ALA A 191 -15.95 2.29 -7.92
CA ALA A 191 -16.47 3.40 -7.12
C ALA A 191 -16.74 2.98 -5.65
N PHE A 192 -17.33 1.81 -5.45
CA PHE A 192 -17.53 1.23 -4.11
C PHE A 192 -16.19 1.05 -3.36
N LEU A 193 -15.20 0.46 -4.03
CA LEU A 193 -13.85 0.28 -3.48
C LEU A 193 -13.24 1.61 -3.08
N LEU A 194 -13.17 2.58 -3.99
CA LEU A 194 -12.64 3.93 -3.73
C LEU A 194 -13.34 4.60 -2.56
N GLY A 195 -14.67 4.54 -2.51
CA GLY A 195 -15.46 5.12 -1.40
C GLY A 195 -15.11 4.49 -0.05
N ARG A 196 -14.89 3.17 -0.01
CA ARG A 196 -14.46 2.45 1.20
C ARG A 196 -13.06 2.87 1.65
N LEU A 197 -12.09 2.93 0.74
CA LEU A 197 -10.72 3.36 1.02
C LEU A 197 -10.66 4.81 1.50
N GLN A 198 -11.42 5.72 0.87
CA GLN A 198 -11.50 7.12 1.30
C GLN A 198 -12.08 7.25 2.71
N ARG A 199 -13.16 6.53 3.02
CA ARG A 199 -13.74 6.54 4.38
C ARG A 199 -12.77 6.00 5.42
N PHE A 200 -12.01 4.96 5.09
CA PHE A 200 -10.96 4.41 5.94
C PHE A 200 -9.88 5.46 6.23
N ALA A 201 -9.30 6.07 5.20
CA ALA A 201 -8.28 7.10 5.35
C ALA A 201 -8.79 8.30 6.15
N ARG A 202 -9.98 8.86 5.80
CA ARG A 202 -10.57 10.04 6.45
C ARG A 202 -11.02 9.81 7.89
N SER A 203 -11.32 8.57 8.27
CA SER A 203 -11.67 8.22 9.65
C SER A 203 -10.45 8.07 10.58
N GLY A 204 -9.24 8.33 10.09
CA GLY A 204 -8.00 7.99 10.80
C GLY A 204 -7.87 6.49 11.01
N TYR A 205 -8.26 5.72 10.00
CA TYR A 205 -8.19 4.25 9.93
C TYR A 205 -9.11 3.52 10.92
N LYS A 206 -10.15 4.18 11.42
CA LYS A 206 -11.10 3.60 12.39
C LYS A 206 -12.24 2.84 11.74
N ARG A 207 -12.67 3.25 10.53
CA ARG A 207 -13.74 2.59 9.77
C ARG A 207 -13.13 1.59 8.80
N MET A 208 -13.14 0.32 9.20
CA MET A 208 -12.53 -0.74 8.39
C MET A 208 -13.25 -0.89 7.06
N PRO A 209 -12.55 -0.86 5.92
CA PRO A 209 -13.17 -1.01 4.62
C PRO A 209 -13.69 -2.44 4.35
N SER A 210 -13.25 -3.44 5.12
CA SER A 210 -13.78 -4.81 5.08
C SER A 210 -15.08 -5.02 5.85
N GLU A 211 -15.58 -4.01 6.60
CA GLU A 211 -16.82 -4.13 7.36
C GLU A 211 -18.00 -4.48 6.45
N HIS A 212 -18.67 -5.61 6.73
CA HIS A 212 -19.78 -6.15 5.91
C HIS A 212 -19.46 -6.33 4.41
N LEU A 213 -18.18 -6.60 4.08
CA LEU A 213 -17.72 -6.64 2.69
C LEU A 213 -18.43 -7.73 1.88
N GLU A 214 -18.50 -8.95 2.40
CA GLU A 214 -19.11 -10.09 1.69
C GLU A 214 -20.56 -9.84 1.33
N VAL A 215 -21.36 -9.37 2.30
CA VAL A 215 -22.78 -9.02 2.08
C VAL A 215 -22.90 -7.88 1.07
N SER A 216 -22.02 -6.88 1.14
CA SER A 216 -22.02 -5.76 0.19
C SER A 216 -21.70 -6.22 -1.23
N LEU A 217 -20.72 -7.11 -1.40
CA LEU A 217 -20.33 -7.62 -2.73
C LEU A 217 -21.41 -8.52 -3.32
N ALA A 218 -22.10 -9.31 -2.50
CA ALA A 218 -23.23 -10.13 -2.95
C ALA A 218 -24.36 -9.30 -3.59
N LEU A 219 -24.59 -8.07 -3.12
CA LEU A 219 -25.58 -7.16 -3.73
C LEU A 219 -25.21 -6.69 -5.15
N TRP A 220 -23.95 -6.73 -5.52
CA TRP A 220 -23.45 -6.29 -6.83
C TRP A 220 -23.21 -7.45 -7.81
N LEU A 221 -22.94 -8.65 -7.29
CA LEU A 221 -22.46 -9.78 -8.08
C LEU A 221 -23.50 -10.85 -8.31
N ASN A 222 -24.55 -10.87 -7.52
CA ASN A 222 -25.77 -11.66 -7.74
C ASN A 222 -26.80 -10.82 -8.50
#